data_96d6a18fbb03f58e705606e010470050
#
_entry.id   96d6a18fbb03f58e705606e010470050
#
_cell.length_a   1.000
_cell.length_b   1.000
_cell.length_c   1.000
_cell.angle_alpha   90.00
_cell.angle_beta   90.00
_cell.angle_gamma   90.00
#
_symmetry.space_group_name_H-M   'P 1'
#
loop_
_entity.id
_entity.type
_entity.pdbx_description
1 polymer ?
#
loop_
_entity_poly.entity_id
_entity_poly.type
_entity_poly.pdbx_seq_one_letter_code
_entity_poly.pdbx_strand_id
1 'polypeptide(L)'
;MIDVLAFGEVLWDVIDGLPHIGGAPFNLAAHAAKCGLCASIVSAVGRDDLGRRALEEAHRLGVLTDFIEEHPTLPTGTVNVTLGAHGIPSYEIVKPVAWDEIGFSTSTAVNPRAFCFGTLAQRSPVSAATLSRLIASLPDSTLVFFDVNLRQDDWSRDLVERGLKRTDILKVNDDEMRALGFAPDSLFARFPRLSSVIETRGPEGCVVFTRGGAPFASPALPDGPVIDTVGAGDSFSAAFLAAILRGEAIEEAAVAGNRLAGKVASRAGAIPEGI
;
A
#
# COMPACT_ATOMS: atom_id res chain seq x y z
N MET A 1 -6.26 -20.21 0.62
CA MET A 1 -5.74 -19.49 -0.59
C MET A 1 -5.68 -18.02 -0.23
N ILE A 2 -4.59 -17.33 -0.51
CA ILE A 2 -4.44 -15.89 -0.21
C ILE A 2 -5.08 -15.11 -1.36
N ASP A 3 -6.00 -14.20 -1.04
CA ASP A 3 -6.59 -13.30 -2.03
C ASP A 3 -5.66 -12.12 -2.31
N VAL A 4 -5.15 -11.46 -1.26
CA VAL A 4 -4.23 -10.32 -1.35
C VAL A 4 -2.97 -10.59 -0.54
N LEU A 5 -1.82 -10.53 -1.20
CA LEU A 5 -0.51 -10.52 -0.56
C LEU A 5 0.13 -9.15 -0.76
N ALA A 6 0.34 -8.42 0.32
CA ALA A 6 1.09 -7.18 0.30
C ALA A 6 2.58 -7.43 0.56
N PHE A 7 3.44 -6.49 0.13
CA PHE A 7 4.87 -6.48 0.45
C PHE A 7 5.28 -5.08 0.89
N GLY A 8 5.94 -4.97 2.03
CA GLY A 8 6.52 -3.71 2.49
C GLY A 8 6.50 -3.55 3.98
N GLU A 9 6.41 -2.30 4.41
CA GLU A 9 6.56 -1.90 5.80
C GLU A 9 5.35 -2.25 6.68
N VAL A 10 5.65 -2.77 7.88
CA VAL A 10 4.83 -2.74 9.08
C VAL A 10 5.56 -1.84 10.08
N LEU A 11 4.91 -0.80 10.55
CA LEU A 11 5.54 0.21 11.39
C LEU A 11 4.55 0.81 12.40
N TRP A 12 5.06 1.63 13.30
CA TRP A 12 4.28 2.41 14.23
C TRP A 12 4.48 3.91 13.97
N ASP A 13 3.40 4.62 13.70
CA ASP A 13 3.36 6.07 13.73
C ASP A 13 3.30 6.54 15.18
N VAL A 14 4.35 7.18 15.66
CA VAL A 14 4.43 7.68 17.05
C VAL A 14 4.01 9.15 17.06
N ILE A 15 2.77 9.39 17.52
CA ILE A 15 2.15 10.71 17.60
C ILE A 15 1.99 11.04 19.09
N ASP A 16 2.59 12.14 19.56
CA ASP A 16 2.57 12.54 20.98
C ASP A 16 2.98 11.41 21.94
N GLY A 17 3.93 10.57 21.52
CA GLY A 17 4.42 9.42 22.28
C GLY A 17 3.51 8.18 22.26
N LEU A 18 2.39 8.23 21.57
CA LEU A 18 1.46 7.11 21.42
C LEU A 18 1.69 6.40 20.07
N PRO A 19 2.01 5.11 20.08
CA PRO A 19 2.21 4.34 18.86
C PRO A 19 0.88 3.89 18.26
N HIS A 20 0.67 4.20 16.99
CA HIS A 20 -0.44 3.77 16.14
C HIS A 20 0.11 2.87 15.04
N ILE A 21 -0.46 1.67 14.89
CA ILE A 21 -0.02 0.73 13.85
C ILE A 21 -0.29 1.31 12.47
N GLY A 22 0.67 1.16 11.55
CA GLY A 22 0.63 1.72 10.21
C GLY A 22 1.60 1.04 9.25
N GLY A 23 1.86 1.73 8.15
CA GLY A 23 2.56 1.24 6.98
C GLY A 23 1.57 1.03 5.83
N ALA A 24 1.80 1.67 4.68
CA ALA A 24 0.81 1.66 3.59
C ALA A 24 0.45 0.25 3.12
N PRO A 25 1.40 -0.69 2.87
CA PRO A 25 1.05 -2.06 2.51
C PRO A 25 0.36 -2.82 3.64
N PHE A 26 0.66 -2.53 4.91
CA PHE A 26 -0.04 -3.11 6.05
C PHE A 26 -1.48 -2.58 6.14
N ASN A 27 -1.68 -1.27 6.00
CA ASN A 27 -3.01 -0.65 5.98
C ASN A 27 -3.89 -1.24 4.87
N LEU A 28 -3.31 -1.40 3.67
CA LEU A 28 -3.99 -2.04 2.54
C LEU A 28 -4.41 -3.48 2.91
N ALA A 29 -3.51 -4.29 3.47
CA ALA A 29 -3.82 -5.67 3.86
C ALA A 29 -4.92 -5.73 4.92
N ALA A 30 -4.88 -4.85 5.92
CA ALA A 30 -5.90 -4.77 6.97
C ALA A 30 -7.27 -4.37 6.41
N HIS A 31 -7.33 -3.37 5.53
CA HIS A 31 -8.58 -3.00 4.86
C HIS A 31 -9.08 -4.09 3.91
N ALA A 32 -8.18 -4.82 3.22
CA ALA A 32 -8.56 -5.97 2.39
C ALA A 32 -9.20 -7.07 3.24
N ALA A 33 -8.65 -7.37 4.43
CA ALA A 33 -9.25 -8.30 5.38
C ALA A 33 -10.65 -7.84 5.84
N LYS A 34 -10.81 -6.54 6.17
CA LYS A 34 -12.13 -5.96 6.49
C LYS A 34 -13.12 -6.02 5.31
N CYS A 35 -12.63 -6.00 4.07
CA CYS A 35 -13.46 -6.23 2.87
C CYS A 35 -13.80 -7.71 2.63
N GLY A 36 -13.42 -8.62 3.54
CA GLY A 36 -13.72 -10.05 3.50
C GLY A 36 -12.74 -10.89 2.67
N LEU A 37 -11.57 -10.35 2.36
CA LEU A 37 -10.52 -11.08 1.64
C LEU A 37 -9.55 -11.77 2.61
N CYS A 38 -8.98 -12.90 2.19
CA CYS A 38 -7.86 -13.52 2.87
C CYS A 38 -6.59 -12.73 2.55
N ALA A 39 -6.18 -11.84 3.48
CA ALA A 39 -5.07 -10.92 3.30
C ALA A 39 -3.85 -11.29 4.15
N SER A 40 -2.66 -11.11 3.57
CA SER A 40 -1.38 -11.29 4.24
C SER A 40 -0.38 -10.25 3.79
N ILE A 41 0.72 -10.12 4.52
CA ILE A 41 1.82 -9.22 4.17
C ILE A 41 3.18 -9.91 4.35
N VAL A 42 4.06 -9.76 3.38
CA VAL A 42 5.48 -10.08 3.49
C VAL A 42 6.20 -8.87 4.05
N SER A 43 6.69 -8.98 5.27
CA SER A 43 7.32 -7.89 6.01
C SER A 43 8.31 -8.42 7.05
N ALA A 44 8.94 -7.51 7.81
CA ALA A 44 9.71 -7.86 8.99
C ALA A 44 9.46 -6.86 10.13
N VAL A 45 9.42 -7.36 11.35
CA VAL A 45 9.37 -6.59 12.60
C VAL A 45 10.57 -6.97 13.47
N GLY A 46 10.94 -6.14 14.43
CA GLY A 46 12.00 -6.46 15.40
C GLY A 46 11.54 -7.47 16.45
N ARG A 47 12.50 -8.15 17.09
CA ARG A 47 12.27 -8.94 18.31
C ARG A 47 12.17 -8.02 19.53
N ASP A 48 11.22 -7.09 19.48
CA ASP A 48 10.99 -6.09 20.52
C ASP A 48 9.50 -6.00 20.88
N ASP A 49 9.14 -5.16 21.86
CA ASP A 49 7.76 -5.02 22.29
C ASP A 49 6.82 -4.47 21.17
N LEU A 50 7.33 -3.56 20.34
CA LEU A 50 6.56 -3.03 19.22
C LEU A 50 6.31 -4.10 18.15
N GLY A 51 7.28 -4.98 17.89
CA GLY A 51 7.13 -6.11 16.95
C GLY A 51 6.08 -7.11 17.43
N ARG A 52 6.15 -7.50 18.72
CA ARG A 52 5.15 -8.38 19.32
C ARG A 52 3.74 -7.78 19.21
N ARG A 53 3.58 -6.50 19.56
CA ARG A 53 2.31 -5.78 19.45
C ARG A 53 1.84 -5.64 17.99
N ALA A 54 2.76 -5.45 17.04
CA ALA A 54 2.40 -5.38 15.62
C ALA A 54 1.81 -6.70 15.12
N LEU A 55 2.36 -7.85 15.54
CA LEU A 55 1.80 -9.16 15.22
C LEU A 55 0.42 -9.38 15.87
N GLU A 56 0.23 -8.96 17.12
CA GLU A 56 -1.05 -9.02 17.81
C GLU A 56 -2.12 -8.15 17.10
N GLU A 57 -1.77 -6.93 16.69
CA GLU A 57 -2.66 -6.04 15.94
C GLU A 57 -2.98 -6.58 14.54
N ALA A 58 -1.98 -7.14 13.83
CA ALA A 58 -2.21 -7.79 12.54
C ALA A 58 -3.25 -8.91 12.68
N HIS A 59 -3.08 -9.77 13.68
CA HIS A 59 -4.04 -10.84 13.95
C HIS A 59 -5.43 -10.29 14.31
N ARG A 60 -5.52 -9.26 15.16
CA ARG A 60 -6.79 -8.61 15.55
C ARG A 60 -7.52 -8.02 14.33
N LEU A 61 -6.77 -7.50 13.35
CA LEU A 61 -7.29 -6.93 12.13
C LEU A 61 -7.57 -7.98 11.03
N GLY A 62 -7.32 -9.26 11.30
CA GLY A 62 -7.56 -10.36 10.36
C GLY A 62 -6.50 -10.52 9.27
N VAL A 63 -5.32 -9.91 9.45
CA VAL A 63 -4.18 -10.08 8.54
C VAL A 63 -3.39 -11.32 8.95
N LEU A 64 -3.12 -12.23 8.00
CA LEU A 64 -2.29 -13.40 8.24
C LEU A 64 -0.83 -12.97 8.42
N THR A 65 -0.19 -13.49 9.48
CA THR A 65 1.16 -13.10 9.91
C THR A 65 2.27 -14.07 9.51
N ASP A 66 1.93 -15.17 8.81
CA ASP A 66 2.87 -16.23 8.44
C ASP A 66 4.08 -15.77 7.64
N PHE A 67 4.02 -14.58 7.02
CA PHE A 67 5.09 -13.98 6.22
C PHE A 67 5.66 -12.71 6.82
N ILE A 68 5.38 -12.43 8.10
CA ILE A 68 6.04 -11.37 8.86
C ILE A 68 7.18 -12.02 9.65
N GLU A 69 8.42 -11.71 9.27
CA GLU A 69 9.60 -12.22 9.95
C GLU A 69 9.92 -11.40 11.19
N GLU A 70 10.45 -12.06 12.23
CA GLU A 70 11.03 -11.38 13.39
C GLU A 70 12.54 -11.21 13.19
N HIS A 71 12.99 -9.98 12.90
CA HIS A 71 14.39 -9.69 12.69
C HIS A 71 15.18 -9.76 14.01
N PRO A 72 16.35 -10.46 14.04
CA PRO A 72 17.03 -10.75 15.30
C PRO A 72 17.70 -9.53 15.96
N THR A 73 18.03 -8.50 15.20
CA THR A 73 18.86 -7.37 15.68
C THR A 73 18.32 -5.99 15.33
N LEU A 74 17.59 -5.84 14.22
CA LEU A 74 17.01 -4.55 13.86
C LEU A 74 15.69 -4.32 14.59
N PRO A 75 15.42 -3.07 15.04
CA PRO A 75 14.18 -2.73 15.72
C PRO A 75 12.98 -2.74 14.76
N THR A 76 11.80 -2.85 15.34
CA THR A 76 10.55 -2.61 14.62
C THR A 76 10.50 -1.18 14.07
N GLY A 77 9.99 -1.02 12.86
CA GLY A 77 9.90 0.28 12.20
C GLY A 77 9.04 1.27 12.95
N THR A 78 9.50 2.52 13.03
CA THR A 78 8.75 3.64 13.60
C THR A 78 8.87 4.87 12.71
N VAL A 79 7.82 5.68 12.73
CA VAL A 79 7.79 7.03 12.19
C VAL A 79 7.49 7.99 13.33
N ASN A 80 8.42 8.88 13.63
CA ASN A 80 8.19 9.93 14.63
C ASN A 80 7.45 11.08 13.98
N VAL A 81 6.27 11.38 14.50
CA VAL A 81 5.46 12.52 14.04
C VAL A 81 5.60 13.63 15.08
N THR A 82 6.17 14.75 14.67
CA THR A 82 6.30 15.94 15.50
C THR A 82 5.51 17.09 14.89
N LEU A 83 4.73 17.79 15.71
CA LEU A 83 4.04 18.99 15.29
C LEU A 83 5.03 20.16 15.33
N GLY A 84 5.37 20.67 14.16
CA GLY A 84 6.21 21.87 14.03
C GLY A 84 5.47 23.17 14.37
N ALA A 85 6.15 24.29 14.21
CA ALA A 85 5.54 25.60 14.33
C ALA A 85 4.32 25.72 13.40
N HIS A 86 3.21 26.21 13.92
CA HIS A 86 1.91 26.34 13.22
C HIS A 86 1.14 25.02 12.99
N GLY A 87 1.45 23.92 13.74
CA GLY A 87 0.73 22.66 13.64
C GLY A 87 1.01 21.83 12.37
N ILE A 88 2.06 22.18 11.62
CA ILE A 88 2.46 21.40 10.43
C ILE A 88 3.21 20.16 10.90
N PRO A 89 2.74 18.94 10.58
CA PRO A 89 3.41 17.71 10.99
C PRO A 89 4.72 17.53 10.21
N SER A 90 5.76 17.10 10.93
CA SER A 90 7.02 16.61 10.37
C SER A 90 7.14 15.13 10.66
N TYR A 91 7.53 14.36 9.66
CA TYR A 91 7.65 12.91 9.72
C TYR A 91 9.11 12.51 9.63
N GLU A 92 9.59 11.74 10.59
CA GLU A 92 10.92 11.13 10.57
C GLU A 92 10.77 9.61 10.49
N ILE A 93 11.04 9.03 9.31
CA ILE A 93 11.03 7.59 9.11
C ILE A 93 12.38 7.02 9.58
N VAL A 94 12.38 6.30 10.70
CA VAL A 94 13.61 5.76 11.30
C VAL A 94 14.31 4.77 10.36
N LYS A 95 15.67 4.78 10.38
CA LYS A 95 16.56 3.89 9.59
C LYS A 95 17.82 3.54 10.41
N PRO A 96 18.35 2.31 10.32
CA PRO A 96 17.73 1.13 9.72
C PRO A 96 16.72 0.47 10.67
N VAL A 97 15.74 -0.24 10.12
CA VAL A 97 14.71 -0.98 10.88
C VAL A 97 14.43 -2.33 10.22
N ALA A 98 13.68 -3.21 10.89
CA ALA A 98 13.49 -4.59 10.45
C ALA A 98 12.98 -4.74 9.01
N TRP A 99 12.00 -3.94 8.58
CA TRP A 99 11.49 -4.02 7.21
C TRP A 99 12.46 -3.48 6.12
N ASP A 100 13.61 -2.92 6.50
CA ASP A 100 14.70 -2.67 5.54
C ASP A 100 15.43 -3.97 5.16
N GLU A 101 15.28 -5.05 5.94
CA GLU A 101 15.88 -6.34 5.68
C GLU A 101 14.84 -7.47 5.61
N ILE A 102 13.77 -7.27 4.84
CA ILE A 102 12.76 -8.30 4.61
C ILE A 102 13.41 -9.47 3.89
N GLY A 103 13.55 -10.60 4.60
CA GLY A 103 13.90 -11.89 4.05
C GLY A 103 12.62 -12.62 3.64
N PHE A 104 12.63 -13.32 2.53
CA PHE A 104 11.56 -14.22 2.13
C PHE A 104 12.12 -15.40 1.38
N SER A 105 11.83 -16.60 1.88
CA SER A 105 12.20 -17.81 1.18
C SER A 105 11.20 -18.11 0.07
N THR A 106 11.64 -18.00 -1.17
CA THR A 106 10.84 -18.37 -2.36
C THR A 106 10.61 -19.87 -2.48
N SER A 107 11.13 -20.69 -1.54
CA SER A 107 10.81 -22.13 -1.46
C SER A 107 9.35 -22.39 -1.12
N THR A 108 8.66 -21.42 -0.51
CA THR A 108 7.23 -21.47 -0.29
C THR A 108 6.54 -20.86 -1.51
N ALA A 109 5.98 -21.69 -2.39
CA ALA A 109 5.19 -21.22 -3.52
C ALA A 109 3.95 -20.48 -3.00
N VAL A 110 3.91 -19.17 -3.17
CA VAL A 110 2.76 -18.35 -2.81
C VAL A 110 2.03 -17.96 -4.09
N ASN A 111 0.76 -18.31 -4.18
CA ASN A 111 -0.09 -18.05 -5.34
C ASN A 111 -1.25 -17.13 -4.94
N PRO A 112 -1.01 -15.83 -4.66
CA PRO A 112 -2.07 -14.89 -4.34
C PRO A 112 -2.85 -14.52 -5.60
N ARG A 113 -4.12 -14.14 -5.44
CA ARG A 113 -4.91 -13.60 -6.55
C ARG A 113 -4.46 -12.19 -6.93
N ALA A 114 -4.08 -11.38 -5.94
CA ALA A 114 -3.44 -10.07 -6.14
C ALA A 114 -2.19 -9.93 -5.28
N PHE A 115 -1.17 -9.28 -5.83
CA PHE A 115 0.07 -8.91 -5.15
C PHE A 115 0.23 -7.40 -5.16
N CYS A 116 0.45 -6.79 -3.98
CA CYS A 116 0.49 -5.35 -3.80
C CYS A 116 1.83 -4.92 -3.21
N PHE A 117 2.41 -3.83 -3.71
CA PHE A 117 3.66 -3.27 -3.18
C PHE A 117 3.75 -1.77 -3.42
N GLY A 118 4.64 -1.11 -2.67
CA GLY A 118 4.96 0.32 -2.78
C GLY A 118 6.44 0.58 -3.02
N THR A 119 6.85 1.84 -2.88
CA THR A 119 8.25 2.25 -3.08
C THR A 119 9.08 2.17 -1.81
N LEU A 120 8.50 2.48 -0.64
CA LEU A 120 9.25 2.77 0.59
C LEU A 120 10.16 1.63 1.04
N ALA A 121 9.67 0.38 1.08
CA ALA A 121 10.48 -0.78 1.47
C ALA A 121 11.63 -1.07 0.50
N GLN A 122 11.57 -0.55 -0.72
CA GLN A 122 12.63 -0.68 -1.73
C GLN A 122 13.81 0.29 -1.51
N ARG A 123 13.74 1.17 -0.49
CA ARG A 123 14.85 2.04 -0.11
C ARG A 123 16.09 1.23 0.31
N SER A 124 15.86 0.04 0.86
CA SER A 124 16.90 -0.92 1.19
C SER A 124 17.18 -1.88 0.04
N PRO A 125 18.44 -2.11 -0.33
CA PRO A 125 18.82 -3.09 -1.35
C PRO A 125 18.36 -4.52 -1.03
N VAL A 126 18.32 -4.90 0.26
CA VAL A 126 17.91 -6.24 0.71
C VAL A 126 16.44 -6.47 0.42
N SER A 127 15.57 -5.60 0.91
CA SER A 127 14.12 -5.69 0.67
C SER A 127 13.77 -5.52 -0.81
N ALA A 128 14.48 -4.63 -1.54
CA ALA A 128 14.31 -4.49 -3.00
C ALA A 128 14.66 -5.77 -3.76
N ALA A 129 15.74 -6.46 -3.36
CA ALA A 129 16.12 -7.74 -3.97
C ALA A 129 15.10 -8.84 -3.65
N THR A 130 14.57 -8.88 -2.43
CA THR A 130 13.53 -9.83 -2.03
C THR A 130 12.24 -9.58 -2.81
N LEU A 131 11.78 -8.32 -2.91
CA LEU A 131 10.63 -7.96 -3.74
C LEU A 131 10.80 -8.42 -5.19
N SER A 132 11.98 -8.17 -5.78
CA SER A 132 12.27 -8.55 -7.17
C SER A 132 12.17 -10.06 -7.39
N ARG A 133 12.73 -10.87 -6.45
CA ARG A 133 12.62 -12.34 -6.49
C ARG A 133 11.17 -12.82 -6.33
N LEU A 134 10.45 -12.22 -5.39
CA LEU A 134 9.05 -12.56 -5.13
C LEU A 134 8.18 -12.27 -6.37
N ILE A 135 8.27 -11.07 -6.95
CA ILE A 135 7.55 -10.73 -8.18
C ILE A 135 7.89 -11.69 -9.33
N ALA A 136 9.17 -12.07 -9.47
CA ALA A 136 9.59 -13.01 -10.52
C ALA A 136 9.02 -14.43 -10.33
N SER A 137 8.69 -14.82 -9.09
CA SER A 137 8.13 -16.14 -8.76
C SER A 137 6.60 -16.20 -8.83
N LEU A 138 5.92 -15.05 -8.96
CA LEU A 138 4.45 -15.00 -9.01
C LEU A 138 3.93 -15.64 -10.32
N PRO A 139 2.81 -16.38 -10.25
CA PRO A 139 2.10 -16.83 -11.44
C PRO A 139 1.71 -15.66 -12.35
N ASP A 140 1.62 -15.92 -13.65
CA ASP A 140 1.18 -14.89 -14.60
C ASP A 140 -0.29 -14.47 -14.38
N SER A 141 -1.08 -15.31 -13.73
CA SER A 141 -2.47 -15.04 -13.34
C SER A 141 -2.61 -14.13 -12.12
N THR A 142 -1.53 -13.88 -11.37
CA THR A 142 -1.56 -12.95 -10.23
C THR A 142 -1.67 -11.52 -10.74
N LEU A 143 -2.68 -10.80 -10.28
CA LEU A 143 -2.84 -9.37 -10.53
C LEU A 143 -1.79 -8.58 -9.71
N VAL A 144 -0.92 -7.85 -10.38
CA VAL A 144 0.13 -7.04 -9.71
C VAL A 144 -0.32 -5.60 -9.62
N PHE A 145 -0.54 -5.13 -8.40
CA PHE A 145 -0.96 -3.78 -8.07
C PHE A 145 0.19 -2.99 -7.45
N PHE A 146 0.57 -1.89 -8.06
CA PHE A 146 1.63 -1.01 -7.58
C PHE A 146 1.04 0.30 -7.09
N ASP A 147 1.03 0.51 -5.77
CA ASP A 147 0.73 1.80 -5.16
C ASP A 147 2.05 2.53 -4.93
N VAL A 148 2.32 3.56 -5.71
CA VAL A 148 3.64 4.21 -5.73
C VAL A 148 4.01 4.75 -4.37
N ASN A 149 3.14 5.54 -3.76
CA ASN A 149 3.23 6.01 -2.39
C ASN A 149 4.63 6.58 -2.05
N LEU A 150 5.04 7.64 -2.77
CA LEU A 150 6.35 8.28 -2.59
C LEU A 150 6.52 8.86 -1.19
N ARG A 151 7.67 8.61 -0.58
CA ARG A 151 8.00 9.13 0.75
C ARG A 151 9.35 9.81 0.74
N GLN A 152 9.39 11.07 1.11
CA GLN A 152 10.62 11.86 1.22
C GLN A 152 11.54 11.67 0.00
N ASP A 153 12.82 11.36 0.24
CA ASP A 153 13.83 11.06 -0.79
C ASP A 153 14.09 9.55 -0.96
N ASP A 154 13.23 8.68 -0.36
CA ASP A 154 13.39 7.22 -0.37
C ASP A 154 12.87 6.57 -1.66
N TRP A 155 12.97 7.27 -2.78
CA TRP A 155 12.56 6.79 -4.08
C TRP A 155 13.45 7.34 -5.21
N SER A 156 13.37 6.72 -6.36
CA SER A 156 13.93 7.24 -7.60
C SER A 156 13.04 6.85 -8.78
N ARG A 157 13.14 7.59 -9.86
CA ARG A 157 12.41 7.27 -11.09
C ARG A 157 12.73 5.85 -11.58
N ASP A 158 14.01 5.46 -11.53
CA ASP A 158 14.45 4.12 -11.93
C ASP A 158 13.84 3.02 -11.06
N LEU A 159 13.66 3.27 -9.75
CA LEU A 159 13.00 2.34 -8.84
C LEU A 159 11.53 2.15 -9.26
N VAL A 160 10.81 3.23 -9.51
CA VAL A 160 9.41 3.18 -9.95
C VAL A 160 9.31 2.46 -11.31
N GLU A 161 10.16 2.79 -12.27
CA GLU A 161 10.16 2.16 -13.60
C GLU A 161 10.49 0.66 -13.54
N ARG A 162 11.34 0.21 -12.59
CA ARG A 162 11.55 -1.23 -12.35
C ARG A 162 10.28 -1.93 -11.87
N GLY A 163 9.56 -1.31 -10.93
CA GLY A 163 8.27 -1.82 -10.44
C GLY A 163 7.24 -1.98 -11.54
N LEU A 164 7.16 -0.98 -12.43
CA LEU A 164 6.19 -0.95 -13.54
C LEU A 164 6.34 -2.10 -14.54
N LYS A 165 7.52 -2.73 -14.65
CA LYS A 165 7.74 -3.84 -15.62
C LYS A 165 6.84 -5.04 -15.40
N ARG A 166 6.33 -5.26 -14.20
CA ARG A 166 5.47 -6.40 -13.83
C ARG A 166 4.08 -5.96 -13.32
N THR A 167 3.81 -4.66 -13.37
CA THR A 167 2.56 -4.06 -12.85
C THR A 167 1.43 -4.18 -13.87
N ASP A 168 0.28 -4.63 -13.40
CA ASP A 168 -0.98 -4.64 -14.17
C ASP A 168 -1.78 -3.37 -13.91
N ILE A 169 -1.84 -2.93 -12.65
CA ILE A 169 -2.53 -1.72 -12.22
C ILE A 169 -1.59 -0.84 -11.43
N LEU A 170 -1.40 0.39 -11.88
CA LEU A 170 -0.66 1.44 -11.20
C LEU A 170 -1.63 2.35 -10.46
N LYS A 171 -1.38 2.62 -9.17
CA LYS A 171 -2.02 3.72 -8.46
C LYS A 171 -0.99 4.78 -8.10
N VAL A 172 -1.35 6.02 -8.33
CA VAL A 172 -0.61 7.23 -7.95
C VAL A 172 -1.60 8.29 -7.49
N ASN A 173 -1.14 9.24 -6.70
CA ASN A 173 -1.89 10.48 -6.53
C ASN A 173 -1.44 11.55 -7.56
N ASP A 174 -2.14 12.68 -7.62
CA ASP A 174 -1.87 13.75 -8.58
C ASP A 174 -0.50 14.43 -8.35
N ASP A 175 -0.02 14.52 -7.10
CA ASP A 175 1.32 15.02 -6.78
C ASP A 175 2.41 14.06 -7.25
N GLU A 176 2.23 12.77 -7.03
CA GLU A 176 3.14 11.70 -7.49
C GLU A 176 3.18 11.63 -9.02
N MET A 177 2.03 11.73 -9.68
CA MET A 177 1.96 11.76 -11.14
C MET A 177 2.79 12.92 -11.69
N ARG A 178 2.67 14.10 -11.09
CA ARG A 178 3.45 15.30 -11.45
C ARG A 178 4.95 15.13 -11.15
N ALA A 179 5.30 14.64 -9.96
CA ALA A 179 6.69 14.43 -9.54
C ALA A 179 7.42 13.44 -10.47
N LEU A 180 6.74 12.39 -10.89
CA LEU A 180 7.27 11.38 -11.81
C LEU A 180 7.28 11.87 -13.28
N GLY A 181 6.53 12.91 -13.61
CA GLY A 181 6.38 13.39 -14.99
C GLY A 181 5.78 12.31 -15.91
N PHE A 182 4.86 11.51 -15.37
CA PHE A 182 4.21 10.46 -16.13
C PHE A 182 2.96 10.98 -16.86
N ALA A 183 2.72 10.38 -18.01
CA ALA A 183 1.45 10.52 -18.74
C ALA A 183 0.92 9.11 -19.03
N PRO A 184 -0.36 8.82 -18.80
CA PRO A 184 -0.92 7.46 -18.94
C PRO A 184 -0.62 6.81 -20.28
N ASP A 185 -0.78 7.51 -21.40
CA ASP A 185 -0.52 6.96 -22.73
C ASP A 185 0.95 6.55 -22.92
N SER A 186 1.89 7.36 -22.37
CA SER A 186 3.31 7.03 -22.45
C SER A 186 3.66 5.83 -21.55
N LEU A 187 3.00 5.68 -20.41
CA LEU A 187 3.14 4.51 -19.54
C LEU A 187 2.62 3.26 -20.25
N PHE A 188 1.46 3.31 -20.86
CA PHE A 188 0.91 2.19 -21.62
C PHE A 188 1.81 1.79 -22.80
N ALA A 189 2.40 2.74 -23.50
CA ALA A 189 3.33 2.44 -24.59
C ALA A 189 4.61 1.75 -24.10
N ARG A 190 5.14 2.14 -22.92
CA ARG A 190 6.41 1.63 -22.37
C ARG A 190 6.26 0.32 -21.59
N PHE A 191 5.12 0.09 -20.95
CA PHE A 191 4.86 -1.05 -20.07
C PHE A 191 3.69 -1.89 -20.58
N PRO A 192 3.97 -2.91 -21.44
CA PRO A 192 2.91 -3.67 -22.11
C PRO A 192 1.94 -4.39 -21.18
N ARG A 193 2.40 -4.78 -19.97
CA ARG A 193 1.56 -5.46 -18.96
C ARG A 193 0.60 -4.49 -18.26
N LEU A 194 0.95 -3.21 -18.16
CA LEU A 194 0.13 -2.21 -17.49
C LEU A 194 -1.20 -2.04 -18.23
N SER A 195 -2.29 -2.41 -17.61
CA SER A 195 -3.66 -2.32 -18.16
C SER A 195 -4.38 -1.05 -17.71
N SER A 196 -4.07 -0.56 -16.50
CA SER A 196 -4.78 0.58 -15.91
C SER A 196 -3.87 1.45 -15.06
N VAL A 197 -4.16 2.75 -15.04
CA VAL A 197 -3.56 3.76 -14.17
C VAL A 197 -4.69 4.44 -13.40
N ILE A 198 -4.59 4.46 -12.07
CA ILE A 198 -5.52 5.14 -11.17
C ILE A 198 -4.80 6.37 -10.61
N GLU A 199 -5.32 7.54 -10.92
CA GLU A 199 -4.85 8.79 -10.36
C GLU A 199 -5.86 9.29 -9.32
N THR A 200 -5.49 9.19 -8.04
CA THR A 200 -6.32 9.73 -6.95
C THR A 200 -6.07 11.22 -6.76
N ARG A 201 -7.13 11.99 -6.49
CA ARG A 201 -7.12 13.46 -6.43
C ARG A 201 -7.77 13.98 -5.15
N GLY A 202 -7.57 13.27 -4.06
CA GLY A 202 -8.10 13.65 -2.75
C GLY A 202 -9.62 13.92 -2.79
N PRO A 203 -10.06 15.15 -2.47
CA PRO A 203 -11.48 15.49 -2.41
C PRO A 203 -12.19 15.45 -3.77
N GLU A 204 -11.46 15.41 -4.89
CA GLU A 204 -12.03 15.28 -6.24
C GLU A 204 -12.30 13.81 -6.63
N GLY A 205 -11.84 12.84 -5.82
CA GLY A 205 -11.99 11.41 -6.09
C GLY A 205 -10.83 10.84 -6.90
N CYS A 206 -11.10 10.17 -8.01
CA CYS A 206 -10.06 9.60 -8.85
C CYS A 206 -10.43 9.61 -10.34
N VAL A 207 -9.39 9.49 -11.18
CA VAL A 207 -9.53 9.21 -12.61
C VAL A 207 -8.85 7.89 -12.91
N VAL A 208 -9.55 7.00 -13.59
CA VAL A 208 -9.04 5.72 -14.06
C VAL A 208 -8.80 5.80 -15.55
N PHE A 209 -7.57 5.54 -15.95
CA PHE A 209 -7.15 5.41 -17.34
C PHE A 209 -6.97 3.92 -17.64
N THR A 210 -7.53 3.45 -18.73
CA THR A 210 -7.38 2.07 -19.20
C THR A 210 -6.72 2.05 -20.57
N ARG A 211 -5.93 1.02 -20.81
CA ARG A 211 -5.26 0.84 -22.11
C ARG A 211 -6.28 0.79 -23.26
N GLY A 212 -6.25 1.76 -24.14
CA GLY A 212 -7.13 1.84 -25.31
C GLY A 212 -8.58 2.24 -25.01
N GLY A 213 -8.89 2.58 -23.75
CA GLY A 213 -10.22 3.06 -23.33
C GLY A 213 -10.25 4.57 -23.09
N ALA A 214 -11.44 5.11 -22.94
CA ALA A 214 -11.63 6.49 -22.51
C ALA A 214 -11.39 6.59 -20.98
N PRO A 215 -10.81 7.70 -20.48
CA PRO A 215 -10.69 7.93 -19.04
C PRO A 215 -12.06 7.99 -18.36
N PHE A 216 -12.16 7.39 -17.18
CA PHE A 216 -13.33 7.42 -16.33
C PHE A 216 -13.03 8.19 -15.04
N ALA A 217 -13.84 9.21 -14.73
CA ALA A 217 -13.75 9.95 -13.47
C ALA A 217 -14.79 9.43 -12.47
N SER A 218 -14.33 9.10 -11.27
CA SER A 218 -15.19 8.73 -10.14
C SER A 218 -15.06 9.79 -9.05
N PRO A 219 -16.13 10.50 -8.66
CA PRO A 219 -16.08 11.54 -7.65
C PRO A 219 -15.78 10.94 -6.27
N ALA A 220 -15.22 11.74 -5.37
CA ALA A 220 -15.10 11.37 -3.97
C ALA A 220 -16.50 11.13 -3.36
N LEU A 221 -16.57 10.19 -2.43
CA LEU A 221 -17.81 9.83 -1.72
C LEU A 221 -17.60 10.02 -0.22
N PRO A 222 -17.61 11.26 0.29
CA PRO A 222 -17.38 11.54 1.71
C PRO A 222 -18.51 10.95 2.56
N ASP A 223 -18.16 10.40 3.74
CA ASP A 223 -19.10 9.85 4.75
C ASP A 223 -19.32 10.85 5.90
N GLY A 224 -18.82 12.08 5.75
CA GLY A 224 -18.88 13.15 6.75
C GLY A 224 -17.77 14.17 6.55
N PRO A 225 -17.56 15.07 7.53
CA PRO A 225 -16.41 15.98 7.50
C PRO A 225 -15.10 15.20 7.54
N VAL A 226 -14.09 15.69 6.83
CA VAL A 226 -12.74 15.12 6.86
C VAL A 226 -12.14 15.37 8.25
N ILE A 227 -11.73 14.30 8.93
CA ILE A 227 -11.07 14.32 10.23
C ILE A 227 -9.60 13.99 10.07
N ASP A 228 -9.27 12.92 9.32
CA ASP A 228 -7.90 12.44 9.11
C ASP A 228 -7.81 11.76 7.74
N THR A 229 -6.80 12.10 6.96
CA THR A 229 -6.61 11.52 5.62
C THR A 229 -5.63 10.35 5.60
N VAL A 230 -5.03 10.02 6.73
CA VAL A 230 -4.11 8.88 6.86
C VAL A 230 -4.85 7.57 6.55
N GLY A 231 -4.26 6.73 5.71
CA GLY A 231 -4.85 5.45 5.29
C GLY A 231 -5.99 5.53 4.27
N ALA A 232 -6.47 6.73 3.90
CA ALA A 232 -7.54 6.85 2.90
C ALA A 232 -7.12 6.27 1.54
N GLY A 233 -5.88 6.52 1.08
CA GLY A 233 -5.33 5.93 -0.14
C GLY A 233 -5.21 4.41 -0.07
N ASP A 234 -4.77 3.88 1.08
CA ASP A 234 -4.60 2.44 1.30
C ASP A 234 -5.94 1.72 1.33
N SER A 235 -6.93 2.33 1.98
CA SER A 235 -8.31 1.83 2.03
C SER A 235 -8.99 1.86 0.66
N PHE A 236 -8.74 2.91 -0.15
CA PHE A 236 -9.15 2.96 -1.54
C PHE A 236 -8.61 1.73 -2.29
N SER A 237 -7.29 1.49 -2.20
CA SER A 237 -6.62 0.39 -2.89
C SER A 237 -7.21 -0.97 -2.48
N ALA A 238 -7.50 -1.17 -1.20
CA ALA A 238 -8.08 -2.41 -0.68
C ALA A 238 -9.50 -2.66 -1.21
N ALA A 239 -10.39 -1.66 -1.15
CA ALA A 239 -11.76 -1.80 -1.64
C ALA A 239 -11.82 -1.95 -3.16
N PHE A 240 -10.98 -1.22 -3.89
CA PHE A 240 -10.81 -1.36 -5.33
C PHE A 240 -10.42 -2.79 -5.70
N LEU A 241 -9.36 -3.32 -5.07
CA LEU A 241 -8.92 -4.70 -5.31
C LEU A 241 -9.98 -5.73 -4.93
N ALA A 242 -10.70 -5.51 -3.83
CA ALA A 242 -11.78 -6.40 -3.44
C ALA A 242 -12.87 -6.49 -4.49
N ALA A 243 -13.26 -5.36 -5.11
CA ALA A 243 -14.23 -5.33 -6.19
C ALA A 243 -13.69 -6.03 -7.46
N ILE A 244 -12.45 -5.73 -7.87
CA ILE A 244 -11.81 -6.40 -9.02
C ILE A 244 -11.73 -7.93 -8.82
N LEU A 245 -11.34 -8.38 -7.62
CA LEU A 245 -11.24 -9.82 -7.33
C LEU A 245 -12.61 -10.52 -7.27
N ARG A 246 -13.70 -9.78 -7.08
CA ARG A 246 -15.07 -10.28 -7.23
C ARG A 246 -15.57 -10.29 -8.67
N GLY A 247 -14.79 -9.73 -9.61
CA GLY A 247 -15.16 -9.63 -11.04
C GLY A 247 -16.04 -8.43 -11.38
N GLU A 248 -16.09 -7.42 -10.51
CA GLU A 248 -16.80 -6.17 -10.78
C GLU A 248 -16.05 -5.35 -11.85
N ALA A 249 -16.77 -4.46 -12.56
CA ALA A 249 -16.16 -3.56 -13.54
C ALA A 249 -15.21 -2.58 -12.86
N ILE A 250 -14.22 -2.09 -13.60
CA ILE A 250 -13.19 -1.20 -13.04
C ILE A 250 -13.78 0.13 -12.54
N GLU A 251 -14.86 0.59 -13.16
CA GLU A 251 -15.63 1.75 -12.75
C GLU A 251 -16.30 1.54 -11.39
N GLU A 252 -16.90 0.36 -11.19
CA GLU A 252 -17.53 -0.03 -9.92
C GLU A 252 -16.47 -0.18 -8.82
N ALA A 253 -15.31 -0.74 -9.17
CA ALA A 253 -14.17 -0.83 -8.26
C ALA A 253 -13.66 0.56 -7.82
N ALA A 254 -13.59 1.54 -8.73
CA ALA A 254 -13.21 2.92 -8.39
C ALA A 254 -14.23 3.57 -7.44
N VAL A 255 -15.51 3.35 -7.65
CA VAL A 255 -16.58 3.82 -6.75
C VAL A 255 -16.46 3.15 -5.37
N ALA A 256 -16.20 1.85 -5.32
CA ALA A 256 -15.98 1.12 -4.05
C ALA A 256 -14.76 1.68 -3.29
N GLY A 257 -13.65 1.94 -4.01
CA GLY A 257 -12.46 2.58 -3.47
C GLY A 257 -12.75 3.96 -2.86
N ASN A 258 -13.40 4.85 -3.63
CA ASN A 258 -13.75 6.19 -3.15
C ASN A 258 -14.70 6.15 -1.94
N ARG A 259 -15.63 5.20 -1.89
CA ARG A 259 -16.56 5.04 -0.77
C ARG A 259 -15.84 4.65 0.51
N LEU A 260 -14.90 3.69 0.45
CA LEU A 260 -14.15 3.29 1.64
C LEU A 260 -13.17 4.39 2.07
N ALA A 261 -12.49 5.04 1.12
CA ALA A 261 -11.61 6.18 1.40
C ALA A 261 -12.35 7.33 2.10
N GLY A 262 -13.57 7.64 1.65
CA GLY A 262 -14.41 8.66 2.30
C GLY A 262 -14.80 8.29 3.74
N LYS A 263 -15.10 7.01 4.00
CA LYS A 263 -15.38 6.52 5.36
C LYS A 263 -14.15 6.61 6.27
N VAL A 264 -12.97 6.23 5.76
CA VAL A 264 -11.72 6.34 6.51
C VAL A 264 -11.40 7.80 6.80
N ALA A 265 -11.45 8.66 5.79
CA ALA A 265 -11.15 10.08 5.95
C ALA A 265 -12.08 10.81 6.93
N SER A 266 -13.26 10.28 7.22
CA SER A 266 -14.21 10.83 8.20
C SER A 266 -13.97 10.35 9.64
N ARG A 267 -12.88 9.62 9.90
CA ARG A 267 -12.52 9.04 11.21
C ARG A 267 -11.05 9.25 11.51
N ALA A 268 -10.65 9.12 12.77
CA ALA A 268 -9.25 9.21 13.17
C ALA A 268 -8.51 7.90 12.91
N GLY A 269 -7.27 8.01 12.42
CA GLY A 269 -6.34 6.90 12.22
C GLY A 269 -6.53 6.16 10.89
N ALA A 270 -5.47 5.44 10.49
CA ALA A 270 -5.39 4.77 9.21
C ALA A 270 -6.36 3.58 9.06
N ILE A 271 -6.69 2.90 10.17
CA ILE A 271 -7.53 1.69 10.17
C ILE A 271 -8.62 1.84 11.24
N PRO A 272 -9.56 2.78 11.08
CA PRO A 272 -10.57 3.05 12.10
C PRO A 272 -11.47 1.84 12.36
N GLU A 273 -11.99 1.75 13.58
CA GLU A 273 -12.97 0.72 13.96
C GLU A 273 -14.35 1.02 13.37
N GLY A 274 -15.14 -0.03 13.17
CA GLY A 274 -16.55 0.10 12.75
C GLY A 274 -16.77 0.52 11.29
N ILE A 275 -15.79 0.28 10.41
CA ILE A 275 -15.92 0.47 8.96
C ILE A 275 -15.70 -0.83 8.21
#